data_29b29af29f91c5f305e74e1086fcc4f5
#
_entry.id   29b29af29f91c5f305e74e1086fcc4f5
#
_cell.length_a   1.000
_cell.length_b   1.000
_cell.length_c   1.000
_cell.angle_alpha   90.00
_cell.angle_beta   90.00
_cell.angle_gamma   90.00
#
_symmetry.space_group_name_H-M   'P 1'
#
loop_
_entity.id
_entity.type
_entity.pdbx_description
1 polymer ?
#
loop_
_entity_poly.entity_id
_entity_poly.type
_entity_poly.pdbx_seq_one_letter_code
_entity_poly.pdbx_strand_id
1 'polypeptide(L)'
;MMKHSISDFEIMAPVGSRESLAAAIQAGADSIYFGIENLNMRARSANTFTIDDLREIARTCDEHGMKSYLTVNTIIYDHDIPLMRTIVDAAKAAGISAVIAADVAVMSYARQIGQEVHLSTQLNISNVEALRFYAQFADVVVLARELNLEQVAEIYRHIREENICGPSGEQIRIEMFCHGALCMAVSGKCYLSLHEMNHSANRGACMQVCRRSYTVRDKETDVELEVDNQYIMSPKDLKTIHFMNKMLDAGVRVFKIEGRARGPEYVRTVVECYKEAIRSYLDDTFTDEKIARWDERLKRSEERRVGKESRSRWSRYH
;
A
#
# COMPACT_ATOMS: atom_id res chain seq x y z
N MET A 1 7.78 29.00 8.62
CA MET A 1 7.25 27.67 8.22
C MET A 1 6.05 27.89 7.31
N MET A 2 6.01 27.28 6.12
CA MET A 2 4.78 27.27 5.33
C MET A 2 3.73 26.49 6.10
N LYS A 3 2.57 27.08 6.36
CA LYS A 3 1.43 26.35 6.97
C LYS A 3 0.90 25.37 5.93
N HIS A 4 1.05 24.08 6.20
CA HIS A 4 0.40 23.04 5.41
C HIS A 4 -1.11 23.07 5.62
N SER A 5 -1.84 22.71 4.58
CA SER A 5 -3.29 22.49 4.62
C SER A 5 -3.57 20.98 4.59
N ILE A 6 -4.80 20.59 4.91
CA ILE A 6 -5.21 19.17 4.86
C ILE A 6 -5.09 18.60 3.44
N SER A 7 -5.24 19.41 2.40
CA SER A 7 -5.12 19.02 0.99
C SER A 7 -3.68 18.70 0.55
N ASP A 8 -2.68 19.06 1.35
CA ASP A 8 -1.28 18.70 1.07
C ASP A 8 -0.99 17.22 1.39
N PHE A 9 -1.90 16.57 2.11
CA PHE A 9 -1.76 15.21 2.59
C PHE A 9 -2.84 14.30 2.02
N GLU A 10 -2.47 13.08 1.71
CA GLU A 10 -3.34 12.11 1.08
C GLU A 10 -3.33 10.79 1.87
N ILE A 11 -4.50 10.35 2.33
CA ILE A 11 -4.70 9.00 2.88
C ILE A 11 -5.20 8.10 1.76
N MET A 12 -4.37 7.12 1.41
CA MET A 12 -4.64 6.14 0.37
C MET A 12 -5.17 4.84 0.97
N ALA A 13 -6.46 4.57 0.76
CA ALA A 13 -7.14 3.41 1.31
C ALA A 13 -7.02 2.16 0.42
N PRO A 14 -6.84 0.96 1.01
CA PRO A 14 -6.85 -0.29 0.26
C PRO A 14 -8.28 -0.73 -0.05
N VAL A 15 -8.56 -1.05 -1.30
CA VAL A 15 -9.88 -1.51 -1.74
C VAL A 15 -9.76 -2.84 -2.46
N GLY A 16 -10.40 -3.88 -1.91
CA GLY A 16 -10.44 -5.23 -2.47
C GLY A 16 -11.88 -5.70 -2.76
N SER A 17 -12.90 -4.89 -2.41
CA SER A 17 -14.31 -5.20 -2.66
C SER A 17 -15.14 -3.91 -2.73
N ARG A 18 -16.38 -4.00 -3.21
CA ARG A 18 -17.33 -2.87 -3.25
C ARG A 18 -17.66 -2.34 -1.84
N GLU A 19 -17.74 -3.22 -0.85
CA GLU A 19 -17.95 -2.85 0.54
C GLU A 19 -16.76 -2.06 1.11
N SER A 20 -15.53 -2.46 0.74
CA SER A 20 -14.33 -1.72 1.13
C SER A 20 -14.25 -0.36 0.44
N LEU A 21 -14.72 -0.23 -0.81
CA LEU A 21 -14.84 1.05 -1.50
C LEU A 21 -15.83 1.98 -0.77
N ALA A 22 -17.03 1.48 -0.45
CA ALA A 22 -18.02 2.23 0.31
C ALA A 22 -17.48 2.68 1.67
N ALA A 23 -16.75 1.80 2.37
CA ALA A 23 -16.13 2.13 3.65
C ALA A 23 -15.03 3.22 3.53
N ALA A 24 -14.22 3.18 2.48
CA ALA A 24 -13.20 4.20 2.20
C ALA A 24 -13.84 5.57 1.93
N ILE A 25 -14.93 5.60 1.16
CA ILE A 25 -15.71 6.83 0.90
C ILE A 25 -16.28 7.39 2.20
N GLN A 26 -16.96 6.56 3.00
CA GLN A 26 -17.57 6.99 4.28
C GLN A 26 -16.53 7.51 5.28
N ALA A 27 -15.34 6.94 5.28
CA ALA A 27 -14.24 7.36 6.14
C ALA A 27 -13.52 8.63 5.64
N GLY A 28 -13.85 9.10 4.43
CA GLY A 28 -13.25 10.28 3.83
C GLY A 28 -11.80 10.08 3.39
N ALA A 29 -11.46 8.91 2.84
CA ALA A 29 -10.17 8.71 2.19
C ALA A 29 -9.99 9.70 1.03
N ASP A 30 -8.74 10.09 0.76
CA ASP A 30 -8.44 11.01 -0.35
C ASP A 30 -8.24 10.26 -1.66
N SER A 31 -7.83 9.00 -1.55
CA SER A 31 -7.65 8.10 -2.69
C SER A 31 -7.84 6.66 -2.29
N ILE A 32 -8.03 5.83 -3.30
CA ILE A 32 -8.05 4.37 -3.15
C ILE A 32 -7.03 3.72 -4.07
N TYR A 33 -6.52 2.56 -3.68
CA TYR A 33 -5.81 1.68 -4.59
C TYR A 33 -6.41 0.28 -4.60
N PHE A 34 -6.51 -0.29 -5.78
CA PHE A 34 -7.14 -1.58 -6.00
C PHE A 34 -6.45 -2.35 -7.12
N GLY A 35 -6.81 -3.60 -7.32
CA GLY A 35 -6.33 -4.43 -8.41
C GLY A 35 -7.50 -5.10 -9.12
N ILE A 36 -7.26 -5.53 -10.35
CA ILE A 36 -8.14 -6.42 -11.09
C ILE A 36 -7.52 -7.82 -11.15
N GLU A 37 -8.15 -8.76 -11.83
CA GLU A 37 -7.78 -10.20 -11.85
C GLU A 37 -6.31 -10.49 -12.17
N ASN A 38 -5.61 -9.62 -12.90
CA ASN A 38 -4.28 -9.88 -13.43
C ASN A 38 -3.27 -8.78 -13.12
N LEU A 39 -2.00 -9.10 -13.28
CA LEU A 39 -0.84 -8.19 -13.25
C LEU A 39 -0.73 -7.32 -11.99
N ASN A 40 -1.21 -7.80 -10.85
CA ASN A 40 -0.99 -7.12 -9.57
C ASN A 40 -0.57 -8.11 -8.48
N MET A 41 0.12 -7.62 -7.45
CA MET A 41 0.74 -8.41 -6.38
C MET A 41 -0.25 -9.21 -5.51
N ARG A 42 -1.55 -8.98 -5.65
CA ARG A 42 -2.64 -9.66 -4.93
C ARG A 42 -3.65 -10.33 -5.87
N ALA A 43 -3.27 -10.62 -7.11
CA ALA A 43 -4.15 -11.19 -8.11
C ALA A 43 -4.91 -12.47 -7.65
N ARG A 44 -4.28 -13.27 -6.75
CA ARG A 44 -4.91 -14.50 -6.22
C ARG A 44 -5.57 -14.36 -4.85
N SER A 45 -5.45 -13.22 -4.16
CA SER A 45 -5.83 -13.15 -2.75
C SER A 45 -6.94 -12.17 -2.40
N ALA A 46 -7.26 -11.21 -3.25
CA ALA A 46 -8.15 -10.12 -2.86
C ALA A 46 -8.83 -9.38 -4.03
N ASN A 47 -9.02 -10.01 -5.19
CA ASN A 47 -9.61 -9.29 -6.30
C ASN A 47 -11.01 -9.79 -6.60
N THR A 48 -11.97 -8.89 -6.41
CA THR A 48 -13.34 -9.05 -6.88
C THR A 48 -13.63 -8.17 -8.10
N PHE A 49 -12.67 -7.33 -8.53
CA PHE A 49 -12.84 -6.42 -9.66
C PHE A 49 -12.25 -6.97 -10.95
N THR A 50 -12.91 -6.61 -12.04
CA THR A 50 -12.52 -6.92 -13.40
C THR A 50 -12.20 -5.64 -14.18
N ILE A 51 -11.76 -5.77 -15.40
CA ILE A 51 -11.51 -4.63 -16.30
C ILE A 51 -12.80 -3.83 -16.56
N ASP A 52 -13.96 -4.49 -16.54
CA ASP A 52 -15.26 -3.86 -16.79
C ASP A 52 -15.71 -2.95 -15.63
N ASP A 53 -15.23 -3.22 -14.41
CA ASP A 53 -15.54 -2.40 -13.22
C ASP A 53 -14.81 -1.05 -13.20
N LEU A 54 -13.74 -0.87 -14.00
CA LEU A 54 -12.86 0.30 -13.93
C LEU A 54 -13.61 1.62 -14.07
N ARG A 55 -14.54 1.69 -15.04
CA ARG A 55 -15.32 2.92 -15.30
C ARG A 55 -16.25 3.27 -14.13
N GLU A 56 -16.89 2.29 -13.54
CA GLU A 56 -17.74 2.50 -12.36
C GLU A 56 -16.93 2.99 -11.17
N ILE A 57 -15.77 2.35 -10.91
CA ILE A 57 -14.88 2.73 -9.81
C ILE A 57 -14.36 4.15 -10.00
N ALA A 58 -13.85 4.48 -11.19
CA ALA A 58 -13.34 5.81 -11.50
C ALA A 58 -14.41 6.88 -11.29
N ARG A 59 -15.62 6.67 -11.85
CA ARG A 59 -16.74 7.59 -11.69
C ARG A 59 -17.15 7.74 -10.23
N THR A 60 -17.27 6.64 -9.50
CA THR A 60 -17.62 6.68 -8.07
C THR A 60 -16.60 7.47 -7.25
N CYS A 61 -15.30 7.30 -7.53
CA CYS A 61 -14.26 8.08 -6.87
C CYS A 61 -14.38 9.58 -7.22
N ASP A 62 -14.55 9.91 -8.48
CA ASP A 62 -14.67 11.29 -8.96
C ASP A 62 -15.89 12.01 -8.36
N GLU A 63 -17.05 11.35 -8.29
CA GLU A 63 -18.28 11.86 -7.65
C GLU A 63 -18.06 12.21 -6.16
N HIS A 64 -17.07 11.60 -5.50
CA HIS A 64 -16.72 11.85 -4.10
C HIS A 64 -15.42 12.66 -3.91
N GLY A 65 -14.86 13.21 -5.00
CA GLY A 65 -13.62 13.98 -4.96
C GLY A 65 -12.39 13.16 -4.57
N MET A 66 -12.40 11.86 -4.82
CA MET A 66 -11.33 10.91 -4.52
C MET A 66 -10.57 10.53 -5.78
N LYS A 67 -9.28 10.21 -5.62
CA LYS A 67 -8.47 9.63 -6.69
C LYS A 67 -8.55 8.10 -6.68
N SER A 68 -8.45 7.49 -7.86
CA SER A 68 -8.44 6.04 -8.04
C SER A 68 -7.12 5.57 -8.63
N TYR A 69 -6.49 4.56 -8.03
CA TYR A 69 -5.20 4.03 -8.47
C TYR A 69 -5.28 2.53 -8.74
N LEU A 70 -5.01 2.15 -9.99
CA LEU A 70 -4.98 0.74 -10.40
C LEU A 70 -3.59 0.15 -10.23
N THR A 71 -3.46 -0.95 -9.49
CA THR A 71 -2.18 -1.66 -9.37
C THR A 71 -1.89 -2.53 -10.59
N VAL A 72 -0.78 -2.23 -11.29
CA VAL A 72 -0.19 -3.02 -12.37
C VAL A 72 1.29 -3.22 -12.02
N ASN A 73 1.54 -3.84 -10.88
CA ASN A 73 2.83 -3.79 -10.20
C ASN A 73 3.52 -5.16 -10.03
N THR A 74 3.19 -6.12 -10.88
CA THR A 74 3.95 -7.38 -11.01
C THR A 74 5.12 -7.19 -11.98
N ILE A 75 6.05 -8.14 -11.95
CA ILE A 75 7.04 -8.32 -13.01
C ILE A 75 6.30 -8.70 -14.30
N ILE A 76 6.65 -8.08 -15.42
CA ILE A 76 6.04 -8.29 -16.74
C ILE A 76 6.99 -9.15 -17.58
N TYR A 77 6.44 -10.23 -18.15
CA TYR A 77 7.14 -11.04 -19.15
C TYR A 77 6.67 -10.67 -20.56
N ASP A 78 7.41 -11.05 -21.59
CA ASP A 78 7.08 -10.69 -22.97
C ASP A 78 5.66 -11.11 -23.37
N HIS A 79 5.20 -12.28 -22.91
CA HIS A 79 3.85 -12.75 -23.19
C HIS A 79 2.74 -11.97 -22.45
N ASP A 80 3.07 -11.21 -21.42
CA ASP A 80 2.11 -10.34 -20.69
C ASP A 80 1.93 -8.98 -21.36
N ILE A 81 2.85 -8.57 -22.25
CA ILE A 81 2.83 -7.23 -22.85
C ILE A 81 1.49 -6.87 -23.51
N PRO A 82 0.84 -7.75 -24.32
CA PRO A 82 -0.46 -7.43 -24.89
C PRO A 82 -1.53 -7.19 -23.82
N LEU A 83 -1.59 -8.03 -22.79
CA LEU A 83 -2.54 -7.91 -21.70
C LEU A 83 -2.26 -6.64 -20.86
N MET A 84 -1.01 -6.36 -20.57
CA MET A 84 -0.58 -5.16 -19.86
C MET A 84 -1.05 -3.89 -20.58
N ARG A 85 -0.85 -3.81 -21.90
CA ARG A 85 -1.33 -2.68 -22.71
C ARG A 85 -2.84 -2.56 -22.65
N THR A 86 -3.57 -3.65 -22.83
CA THR A 86 -5.04 -3.67 -22.74
C THR A 86 -5.52 -3.11 -21.39
N ILE A 87 -4.90 -3.50 -20.29
CA ILE A 87 -5.25 -3.03 -18.94
C ILE A 87 -4.96 -1.54 -18.77
N VAL A 88 -3.80 -1.06 -19.22
CA VAL A 88 -3.42 0.35 -19.08
C VAL A 88 -4.28 1.24 -19.98
N ASP A 89 -4.60 0.79 -21.20
CA ASP A 89 -5.52 1.48 -22.12
C ASP A 89 -6.93 1.58 -21.50
N ALA A 90 -7.43 0.49 -20.93
CA ALA A 90 -8.73 0.48 -20.27
C ALA A 90 -8.76 1.39 -19.03
N ALA A 91 -7.69 1.43 -18.25
CA ALA A 91 -7.56 2.35 -17.12
C ALA A 91 -7.62 3.82 -17.59
N LYS A 92 -6.90 4.16 -18.65
CA LYS A 92 -6.93 5.48 -19.26
C LYS A 92 -8.32 5.84 -19.77
N ALA A 93 -8.95 4.95 -20.52
CA ALA A 93 -10.29 5.15 -21.09
C ALA A 93 -11.38 5.24 -20.01
N ALA A 94 -11.20 4.58 -18.88
CA ALA A 94 -12.12 4.63 -17.74
C ALA A 94 -11.99 5.89 -16.87
N GLY A 95 -10.91 6.67 -17.03
CA GLY A 95 -10.62 7.83 -16.19
C GLY A 95 -9.97 7.49 -14.85
N ILE A 96 -9.28 6.35 -14.75
CA ILE A 96 -8.46 6.01 -13.56
C ILE A 96 -7.36 7.07 -13.41
N SER A 97 -7.19 7.59 -12.19
CA SER A 97 -6.28 8.72 -11.94
C SER A 97 -4.84 8.34 -12.23
N ALA A 98 -4.36 7.20 -11.74
CA ALA A 98 -3.00 6.72 -12.03
C ALA A 98 -2.91 5.18 -12.01
N VAL A 99 -1.85 4.64 -12.61
CA VAL A 99 -1.45 3.25 -12.44
C VAL A 99 -0.26 3.15 -11.49
N ILE A 100 -0.29 2.17 -10.57
CA ILE A 100 0.84 1.89 -9.67
C ILE A 100 1.70 0.81 -10.33
N ALA A 101 2.92 1.16 -10.72
CA ALA A 101 3.81 0.34 -11.51
C ALA A 101 5.12 0.00 -10.80
N ALA A 102 5.69 -1.17 -11.11
CA ALA A 102 7.01 -1.60 -10.68
C ALA A 102 7.91 -2.02 -11.85
N ASP A 103 7.33 -2.29 -13.00
CA ASP A 103 8.03 -2.72 -14.21
C ASP A 103 8.17 -1.56 -15.20
N VAL A 104 9.36 -1.43 -15.80
CA VAL A 104 9.67 -0.37 -16.77
C VAL A 104 8.73 -0.45 -18.00
N ALA A 105 8.31 -1.65 -18.41
CA ALA A 105 7.39 -1.80 -19.53
C ALA A 105 6.05 -1.10 -19.27
N VAL A 106 5.51 -1.23 -18.02
CA VAL A 106 4.28 -0.54 -17.60
C VAL A 106 4.50 0.97 -17.56
N MET A 107 5.59 1.42 -16.90
CA MET A 107 5.90 2.85 -16.76
C MET A 107 6.06 3.54 -18.12
N SER A 108 6.83 2.93 -19.02
CA SER A 108 7.09 3.48 -20.35
C SER A 108 5.83 3.56 -21.19
N TYR A 109 5.02 2.50 -21.19
CA TYR A 109 3.78 2.47 -21.95
C TYR A 109 2.74 3.45 -21.42
N ALA A 110 2.54 3.48 -20.09
CA ALA A 110 1.62 4.41 -19.46
C ALA A 110 1.98 5.88 -19.80
N ARG A 111 3.25 6.22 -19.71
CA ARG A 111 3.75 7.55 -20.14
C ARG A 111 3.47 7.84 -21.62
N GLN A 112 3.73 6.87 -22.49
CA GLN A 112 3.53 7.03 -23.92
C GLN A 112 2.08 7.41 -24.25
N ILE A 113 1.11 6.84 -23.54
CA ILE A 113 -0.33 7.15 -23.75
C ILE A 113 -0.85 8.28 -22.87
N GLY A 114 0.00 8.90 -22.04
CA GLY A 114 -0.37 9.98 -21.13
C GLY A 114 -1.19 9.53 -19.91
N GLN A 115 -1.02 8.27 -19.46
CA GLN A 115 -1.56 7.79 -18.20
C GLN A 115 -0.58 8.11 -17.08
N GLU A 116 -1.05 8.72 -15.99
CA GLU A 116 -0.23 9.00 -14.80
C GLU A 116 0.26 7.71 -14.15
N VAL A 117 1.50 7.75 -13.65
CA VAL A 117 2.17 6.62 -12.99
C VAL A 117 2.54 7.00 -11.57
N HIS A 118 2.24 6.12 -10.62
CA HIS A 118 2.82 6.09 -9.28
C HIS A 118 3.81 4.92 -9.18
N LEU A 119 4.94 5.14 -8.54
CA LEU A 119 5.94 4.08 -8.39
C LEU A 119 5.58 3.16 -7.24
N SER A 120 5.74 1.87 -7.45
CA SER A 120 5.49 0.87 -6.43
C SER A 120 6.69 0.66 -5.50
N THR A 121 6.42 0.24 -4.26
CA THR A 121 7.45 -0.10 -3.26
C THR A 121 8.45 -1.16 -3.73
N GLN A 122 8.10 -2.00 -4.71
CA GLN A 122 9.01 -3.02 -5.26
C GLN A 122 10.24 -2.45 -5.96
N LEU A 123 10.24 -1.17 -6.31
CA LEU A 123 11.42 -0.49 -6.85
C LEU A 123 12.48 -0.20 -5.78
N ASN A 124 12.12 -0.29 -4.49
CA ASN A 124 13.03 -0.13 -3.35
C ASN A 124 13.86 1.16 -3.42
N ILE A 125 13.21 2.28 -3.75
CA ILE A 125 13.86 3.59 -3.85
C ILE A 125 14.30 4.01 -2.46
N SER A 126 15.62 4.11 -2.25
CA SER A 126 16.24 4.31 -0.93
C SER A 126 17.25 5.46 -0.88
N ASN A 127 17.42 6.19 -1.96
CA ASN A 127 18.31 7.33 -2.06
C ASN A 127 17.84 8.33 -3.13
N VAL A 128 18.41 9.52 -3.09
CA VAL A 128 18.01 10.60 -4.00
C VAL A 128 18.35 10.33 -5.46
N GLU A 129 19.43 9.61 -5.75
CA GLU A 129 19.80 9.29 -7.14
C GLU A 129 18.81 8.34 -7.79
N ALA A 130 18.37 7.30 -7.06
CA ALA A 130 17.32 6.41 -7.53
C ALA A 130 16.00 7.17 -7.71
N LEU A 131 15.66 8.06 -6.76
CA LEU A 131 14.47 8.91 -6.87
C LEU A 131 14.53 9.79 -8.11
N ARG A 132 15.67 10.46 -8.36
CA ARG A 132 15.89 11.32 -9.52
C ARG A 132 15.74 10.56 -10.84
N PHE A 133 16.28 9.34 -10.91
CA PHE A 133 16.11 8.49 -12.08
C PHE A 133 14.65 8.16 -12.34
N TYR A 134 13.91 7.79 -11.30
CA TYR A 134 12.51 7.40 -11.44
C TYR A 134 11.53 8.58 -11.54
N ALA A 135 11.94 9.79 -11.16
CA ALA A 135 11.14 11.01 -11.29
C ALA A 135 10.72 11.30 -12.74
N GLN A 136 11.46 10.79 -13.73
CA GLN A 136 11.06 10.90 -15.14
C GLN A 136 9.76 10.16 -15.48
N PHE A 137 9.32 9.22 -14.64
CA PHE A 137 8.14 8.38 -14.90
C PHE A 137 6.93 8.76 -14.04
N ALA A 138 7.12 9.36 -12.88
CA ALA A 138 6.04 9.48 -11.90
C ALA A 138 6.19 10.74 -11.03
N ASP A 139 5.05 11.23 -10.56
CA ASP A 139 4.95 12.37 -9.63
C ASP A 139 4.87 11.91 -8.16
N VAL A 140 4.57 10.64 -7.91
CA VAL A 140 4.52 10.03 -6.58
C VAL A 140 5.46 8.82 -6.52
N VAL A 141 6.31 8.82 -5.50
CA VAL A 141 7.36 7.83 -5.29
C VAL A 141 7.17 7.15 -3.94
N VAL A 142 7.02 5.83 -3.95
CA VAL A 142 7.04 5.03 -2.71
C VAL A 142 8.47 4.74 -2.31
N LEU A 143 8.91 5.25 -1.17
CA LEU A 143 10.24 4.93 -0.65
C LEU A 143 10.32 3.52 -0.07
N ALA A 144 11.53 2.96 -0.05
CA ALA A 144 11.83 1.68 0.57
C ALA A 144 11.41 1.67 2.04
N ARG A 145 10.84 0.55 2.49
CA ARG A 145 10.33 0.40 3.87
C ARG A 145 11.41 0.28 4.93
N GLU A 146 12.63 0.03 4.51
CA GLU A 146 13.80 -0.11 5.36
C GLU A 146 14.38 1.25 5.82
N LEU A 147 13.95 2.37 5.21
CA LEU A 147 14.42 3.70 5.57
C LEU A 147 13.87 4.16 6.92
N ASN A 148 14.74 4.77 7.72
CA ASN A 148 14.32 5.52 8.90
C ASN A 148 13.85 6.94 8.50
N LEU A 149 13.20 7.64 9.44
CA LEU A 149 12.63 8.97 9.15
C LEU A 149 13.68 10.05 8.86
N GLU A 150 14.89 9.93 9.37
CA GLU A 150 15.99 10.85 9.08
C GLU A 150 16.42 10.72 7.62
N GLN A 151 16.53 9.49 7.11
CA GLN A 151 16.81 9.23 5.70
C GLN A 151 15.68 9.73 4.78
N VAL A 152 14.43 9.59 5.20
CA VAL A 152 13.27 10.13 4.46
C VAL A 152 13.33 11.66 4.42
N ALA A 153 13.60 12.31 5.55
CA ALA A 153 13.73 13.76 5.64
C ALA A 153 14.88 14.28 4.75
N GLU A 154 15.99 13.56 4.69
CA GLU A 154 17.13 13.92 3.81
C GLU A 154 16.74 13.84 2.33
N ILE A 155 16.04 12.79 1.91
CA ILE A 155 15.52 12.67 0.53
C ILE A 155 14.54 13.82 0.24
N TYR A 156 13.64 14.15 1.18
CA TYR A 156 12.70 15.25 1.03
C TYR A 156 13.41 16.60 0.92
N ARG A 157 14.47 16.82 1.70
CA ARG A 157 15.30 18.02 1.60
C ARG A 157 15.86 18.20 0.19
N HIS A 158 16.43 17.14 -0.40
CA HIS A 158 16.93 17.16 -1.79
C HIS A 158 15.82 17.45 -2.81
N ILE A 159 14.62 16.87 -2.64
CA ILE A 159 13.49 17.16 -3.53
C ILE A 159 13.20 18.68 -3.54
N ARG A 160 13.24 19.31 -2.36
CA ARG A 160 12.94 20.74 -2.19
C ARG A 160 14.05 21.63 -2.71
N GLU A 161 15.29 21.38 -2.32
CA GLU A 161 16.44 22.25 -2.63
C GLU A 161 16.82 22.18 -4.11
N GLU A 162 16.74 21.00 -4.71
CA GLU A 162 17.10 20.76 -6.11
C GLU A 162 15.89 20.83 -7.05
N ASN A 163 14.70 21.10 -6.52
CA ASN A 163 13.45 21.15 -7.26
C ASN A 163 13.22 19.92 -8.14
N ILE A 164 13.33 18.71 -7.56
CA ILE A 164 13.14 17.46 -8.30
C ILE A 164 11.66 17.28 -8.59
N CYS A 165 11.30 17.40 -9.88
CA CYS A 165 9.93 17.34 -10.36
C CYS A 165 9.66 16.05 -11.12
N GLY A 166 8.38 15.63 -11.10
CA GLY A 166 7.87 14.57 -11.94
C GLY A 166 7.38 15.06 -13.31
N PRO A 167 6.69 14.19 -14.07
CA PRO A 167 6.17 14.51 -15.40
C PRO A 167 5.16 15.65 -15.46
N SER A 168 4.44 15.93 -14.37
CA SER A 168 3.51 17.06 -14.27
C SER A 168 4.20 18.41 -14.17
N GLY A 169 5.51 18.44 -13.87
CA GLY A 169 6.26 19.64 -13.53
C GLY A 169 6.18 20.02 -12.04
N GLU A 170 5.38 19.32 -11.25
CA GLU A 170 5.29 19.48 -9.81
C GLU A 170 6.38 18.67 -9.09
N GLN A 171 6.77 19.14 -7.88
CA GLN A 171 7.74 18.41 -7.07
C GLN A 171 7.23 17.02 -6.69
N ILE A 172 8.14 16.05 -6.71
CA ILE A 172 7.85 14.66 -6.30
C ILE A 172 7.23 14.61 -4.91
N ARG A 173 6.14 13.86 -4.79
CA ARG A 173 5.50 13.56 -3.51
C ARG A 173 5.99 12.22 -2.98
N ILE A 174 6.38 12.18 -1.72
CA ILE A 174 6.80 10.95 -1.04
C ILE A 174 5.57 10.21 -0.52
N GLU A 175 5.43 8.94 -0.93
CA GLU A 175 4.48 7.99 -0.39
C GLU A 175 5.18 7.01 0.55
N MET A 176 4.58 6.73 1.71
CA MET A 176 5.01 5.69 2.63
C MET A 176 3.82 4.89 3.18
N PHE A 177 4.06 3.62 3.49
CA PHE A 177 3.08 2.85 4.26
C PHE A 177 3.00 3.39 5.69
N CYS A 178 1.78 3.58 6.18
CA CYS A 178 1.52 4.04 7.54
C CYS A 178 0.86 2.97 8.42
N HIS A 179 0.19 1.98 7.84
CA HIS A 179 -0.52 0.95 8.60
C HIS A 179 -0.67 -0.35 7.84
N GLY A 180 -0.70 -1.47 8.57
CA GLY A 180 -1.05 -2.79 8.09
C GLY A 180 0.12 -3.72 7.88
N ALA A 181 -0.11 -4.79 7.12
CA ALA A 181 0.82 -5.91 7.00
C ALA A 181 2.20 -5.51 6.46
N LEU A 182 3.24 -5.78 7.23
CA LEU A 182 4.62 -5.58 6.81
C LEU A 182 5.19 -6.90 6.25
N CYS A 183 5.87 -6.84 5.11
CA CYS A 183 6.56 -7.99 4.53
C CYS A 183 7.93 -8.17 5.19
N MET A 184 8.33 -9.41 5.49
CA MET A 184 9.66 -9.71 6.02
C MET A 184 10.77 -9.55 4.98
N ALA A 185 10.44 -9.70 3.71
CA ALA A 185 11.40 -9.59 2.61
C ALA A 185 11.47 -8.17 2.09
N VAL A 186 12.61 -7.81 1.52
CA VAL A 186 12.75 -6.64 0.64
C VAL A 186 11.66 -6.72 -0.43
N SER A 187 10.97 -5.60 -0.66
CA SER A 187 9.79 -5.57 -1.54
C SER A 187 10.10 -6.10 -2.94
N GLY A 188 9.28 -7.03 -3.43
CA GLY A 188 9.48 -7.65 -4.73
C GLY A 188 10.66 -8.64 -4.82
N LYS A 189 11.27 -9.06 -3.70
CA LYS A 189 12.43 -9.96 -3.69
C LYS A 189 12.19 -11.27 -2.91
N CYS A 190 10.92 -11.63 -2.66
CA CYS A 190 10.58 -12.83 -1.88
C CYS A 190 10.46 -14.07 -2.76
N TYR A 191 11.21 -15.11 -2.38
CA TYR A 191 11.17 -16.44 -3.04
C TYR A 191 10.37 -17.48 -2.23
N LEU A 192 9.86 -17.15 -1.04
CA LEU A 192 9.26 -18.13 -0.14
C LEU A 192 8.09 -18.91 -0.80
N SER A 193 7.14 -18.18 -1.41
CA SER A 193 6.01 -18.82 -2.08
C SER A 193 6.44 -19.62 -3.34
N LEU A 194 7.46 -19.17 -4.03
CA LEU A 194 8.00 -19.89 -5.18
C LEU A 194 8.66 -21.21 -4.75
N HIS A 195 9.50 -21.16 -3.70
CA HIS A 195 10.18 -22.32 -3.18
C HIS A 195 9.21 -23.38 -2.62
N GLU A 196 8.27 -22.96 -1.78
CA GLU A 196 7.38 -23.89 -1.06
C GLU A 196 6.22 -24.40 -1.93
N MET A 197 5.73 -23.61 -2.88
CA MET A 197 4.46 -23.87 -3.55
C MET A 197 4.53 -23.69 -5.07
N ASN A 198 5.69 -23.42 -5.63
CA ASN A 198 5.90 -23.11 -7.05
C ASN A 198 5.02 -21.95 -7.55
N HIS A 199 4.81 -20.93 -6.68
CA HIS A 199 4.03 -19.75 -6.98
C HIS A 199 4.82 -18.47 -6.70
N SER A 200 5.15 -17.72 -7.75
CA SER A 200 5.93 -16.46 -7.60
C SER A 200 5.11 -15.35 -6.97
N ALA A 201 5.56 -14.87 -5.81
CA ALA A 201 4.97 -13.70 -5.17
C ALA A 201 5.05 -12.45 -6.07
N ASN A 202 6.14 -12.29 -6.82
CA ASN A 202 6.35 -11.15 -7.73
C ASN A 202 5.45 -11.19 -8.98
N ARG A 203 4.79 -12.34 -9.19
CA ARG A 203 3.79 -12.55 -10.25
C ARG A 203 2.35 -12.56 -9.70
N GLY A 204 2.13 -11.97 -8.52
CA GLY A 204 0.81 -11.88 -7.90
C GLY A 204 0.36 -13.10 -7.10
N ALA A 205 1.23 -14.09 -6.91
CA ALA A 205 0.88 -15.34 -6.22
C ALA A 205 1.59 -15.49 -4.86
N CYS A 206 1.55 -14.44 -4.03
CA CYS A 206 2.03 -14.51 -2.65
C CYS A 206 1.08 -15.35 -1.79
N MET A 207 1.51 -16.55 -1.41
CA MET A 207 0.74 -17.51 -0.62
C MET A 207 0.84 -17.26 0.91
N GLN A 208 1.52 -16.19 1.31
CA GLN A 208 1.71 -15.77 2.71
C GLN A 208 2.25 -16.88 3.62
N VAL A 209 3.16 -17.71 3.11
CA VAL A 209 3.80 -18.80 3.84
C VAL A 209 4.43 -18.30 5.14
N CYS A 210 5.04 -17.12 5.12
CA CYS A 210 5.64 -16.47 6.29
C CYS A 210 4.66 -16.16 7.43
N ARG A 211 3.35 -16.27 7.22
CA ARG A 211 2.28 -15.98 8.20
C ARG A 211 1.59 -17.22 8.72
N ARG A 212 2.20 -18.38 8.56
CA ARG A 212 1.74 -19.64 9.15
C ARG A 212 2.31 -19.82 10.56
N SER A 213 1.68 -20.66 11.36
CA SER A 213 2.25 -21.16 12.60
C SER A 213 3.33 -22.20 12.26
N TYR A 214 4.39 -22.25 13.05
CA TYR A 214 5.53 -23.13 12.85
C TYR A 214 5.92 -23.83 14.15
N THR A 215 6.35 -25.07 14.06
CA THR A 215 7.11 -25.75 15.11
C THR A 215 8.59 -25.60 14.78
N VAL A 216 9.35 -25.05 15.71
CA VAL A 216 10.81 -24.92 15.57
C VAL A 216 11.47 -25.90 16.50
N ARG A 217 12.30 -26.81 15.94
CA ARG A 217 13.07 -27.79 16.68
C ARG A 217 14.54 -27.49 16.55
N ASP A 218 15.20 -27.37 17.70
CA ASP A 218 16.64 -27.33 17.76
C ASP A 218 17.19 -28.73 17.53
N LYS A 219 18.08 -28.90 16.55
CA LYS A 219 18.62 -30.22 16.15
C LYS A 219 19.67 -30.76 17.10
N GLU A 220 20.29 -29.92 17.94
CA GLU A 220 21.35 -30.30 18.88
C GLU A 220 20.76 -30.69 20.23
N THR A 221 19.75 -29.95 20.69
CA THR A 221 19.14 -30.14 22.01
C THR A 221 17.79 -30.86 21.98
N ASP A 222 17.21 -31.10 20.80
CA ASP A 222 15.87 -31.68 20.60
C ASP A 222 14.73 -30.84 21.24
N VAL A 223 15.00 -29.62 21.66
CA VAL A 223 13.98 -28.72 22.21
C VAL A 223 13.06 -28.27 21.09
N GLU A 224 11.76 -28.55 21.24
CA GLU A 224 10.70 -28.02 20.37
C GLU A 224 10.07 -26.77 20.97
N LEU A 225 9.93 -25.74 20.15
CA LEU A 225 9.17 -24.53 20.46
C LEU A 225 7.97 -24.46 19.50
N GLU A 226 6.78 -24.57 20.06
CA GLU A 226 5.55 -24.27 19.32
C GLU A 226 5.34 -22.76 19.29
N VAL A 227 5.25 -22.20 18.09
CA VAL A 227 5.12 -20.74 17.91
C VAL A 227 3.71 -20.42 17.43
N ASP A 228 2.83 -20.17 18.38
CA ASP A 228 1.40 -19.90 18.14
C ASP A 228 1.11 -18.54 17.50
N ASN A 229 2.04 -17.62 17.54
CA ASN A 229 1.79 -16.21 17.22
C ASN A 229 1.95 -15.81 15.76
N GLN A 230 2.21 -16.71 14.82
CA GLN A 230 2.39 -16.45 13.38
C GLN A 230 3.49 -15.42 13.01
N TYR A 231 4.35 -15.03 13.95
CA TYR A 231 5.35 -13.96 13.76
C TYR A 231 6.79 -14.44 13.74
N ILE A 232 7.04 -15.74 13.71
CA ILE A 232 8.40 -16.27 13.63
C ILE A 232 9.09 -15.89 12.31
N MET A 233 8.32 -15.91 11.22
CA MET A 233 8.78 -15.61 9.85
C MET A 233 8.22 -14.27 9.33
N SER A 234 7.48 -13.53 10.14
CA SER A 234 6.84 -12.28 9.71
C SER A 234 6.88 -11.24 10.83
N PRO A 235 7.21 -9.97 10.55
CA PRO A 235 7.08 -8.92 11.53
C PRO A 235 5.60 -8.69 11.89
N LYS A 236 5.36 -8.05 13.04
CA LYS A 236 4.04 -7.51 13.40
C LYS A 236 3.60 -6.49 12.34
N ASP A 237 2.29 -6.26 12.27
CA ASP A 237 1.75 -5.24 11.36
C ASP A 237 2.31 -3.85 11.73
N LEU A 238 2.64 -3.07 10.69
CA LEU A 238 3.11 -1.70 10.86
C LEU A 238 2.00 -0.84 11.46
N LYS A 239 2.34 -0.01 12.42
CA LYS A 239 1.42 0.95 13.01
C LYS A 239 2.18 2.23 13.39
N THR A 240 2.03 3.27 12.57
CA THR A 240 2.80 4.52 12.72
C THR A 240 2.05 5.62 13.46
N ILE A 241 0.83 5.35 13.93
CA ILE A 241 -0.03 6.34 14.59
C ILE A 241 0.66 7.07 15.75
N HIS A 242 1.59 6.39 16.45
CA HIS A 242 2.33 6.93 17.59
C HIS A 242 3.35 8.01 17.23
N PHE A 243 3.79 8.04 15.97
CA PHE A 243 4.79 8.98 15.47
C PHE A 243 4.41 9.57 14.11
N MET A 244 3.10 9.65 13.85
CA MET A 244 2.55 10.20 12.60
C MET A 244 3.04 11.63 12.36
N ASN A 245 3.12 12.45 13.40
CA ASN A 245 3.67 13.81 13.36
C ASN A 245 5.10 13.83 12.79
N LYS A 246 5.96 12.88 13.19
CA LYS A 246 7.34 12.79 12.68
C LYS A 246 7.38 12.41 11.18
N MET A 247 6.44 11.60 10.71
CA MET A 247 6.34 11.29 9.28
C MET A 247 5.93 12.53 8.46
N LEU A 248 5.00 13.32 8.99
CA LEU A 248 4.57 14.58 8.38
C LEU A 248 5.74 15.58 8.29
N ASP A 249 6.51 15.72 9.37
CA ASP A 249 7.70 16.56 9.43
C ASP A 249 8.81 16.08 8.49
N ALA A 250 8.98 14.76 8.33
CA ALA A 250 9.96 14.16 7.42
C ALA A 250 9.60 14.35 5.93
N GLY A 251 8.46 14.93 5.62
CA GLY A 251 8.08 15.26 4.25
C GLY A 251 7.20 14.22 3.55
N VAL A 252 6.68 13.23 4.27
CA VAL A 252 5.70 12.29 3.69
C VAL A 252 4.41 13.04 3.38
N ARG A 253 3.87 12.81 2.19
CA ARG A 253 2.65 13.48 1.70
C ARG A 253 1.53 12.51 1.34
N VAL A 254 1.86 11.25 1.02
CA VAL A 254 0.89 10.20 0.72
C VAL A 254 1.07 9.05 1.71
N PHE A 255 0.02 8.77 2.47
CA PHE A 255 0.01 7.77 3.54
C PHE A 255 -0.79 6.56 3.09
N LYS A 256 -0.08 5.49 2.78
CA LYS A 256 -0.70 4.26 2.26
C LYS A 256 -1.03 3.28 3.36
N ILE A 257 -2.25 2.80 3.35
CA ILE A 257 -2.73 1.73 4.25
C ILE A 257 -2.62 0.40 3.49
N GLU A 258 -1.91 -0.59 4.05
CA GLU A 258 -1.91 -1.96 3.50
C GLU A 258 -3.14 -2.71 4.00
N GLY A 259 -3.81 -3.45 3.11
CA GLY A 259 -4.96 -4.25 3.53
C GLY A 259 -6.02 -4.52 2.48
N ARG A 260 -5.69 -4.70 1.19
CA ARG A 260 -6.69 -5.02 0.16
C ARG A 260 -7.53 -6.28 0.45
N ALA A 261 -6.97 -7.23 1.21
CA ALA A 261 -7.69 -8.43 1.68
C ALA A 261 -8.45 -8.22 3.00
N ARG A 262 -8.46 -7.00 3.54
CA ARG A 262 -9.14 -6.68 4.80
C ARG A 262 -10.60 -6.29 4.57
N GLY A 263 -11.43 -6.51 5.58
CA GLY A 263 -12.85 -6.13 5.54
C GLY A 263 -13.09 -4.62 5.64
N PRO A 264 -14.31 -4.17 5.31
CA PRO A 264 -14.69 -2.75 5.27
C PRO A 264 -14.53 -2.04 6.62
N GLU A 265 -14.79 -2.72 7.74
CA GLU A 265 -14.59 -2.13 9.09
C GLU A 265 -13.14 -1.74 9.36
N TYR A 266 -12.18 -2.56 8.91
CA TYR A 266 -10.76 -2.23 9.00
C TYR A 266 -10.45 -0.98 8.19
N VAL A 267 -10.86 -0.95 6.92
CA VAL A 267 -10.61 0.19 6.03
C VAL A 267 -11.15 1.47 6.65
N ARG A 268 -12.40 1.46 7.09
CA ARG A 268 -13.05 2.60 7.74
C ARG A 268 -12.28 3.07 8.98
N THR A 269 -12.03 2.17 9.92
CA THR A 269 -11.39 2.52 11.19
C THR A 269 -10.00 3.09 11.01
N VAL A 270 -9.19 2.47 10.13
CA VAL A 270 -7.82 2.92 9.89
C VAL A 270 -7.82 4.28 9.20
N VAL A 271 -8.60 4.47 8.15
CA VAL A 271 -8.71 5.77 7.46
C VAL A 271 -9.12 6.88 8.42
N GLU A 272 -10.19 6.67 9.21
CA GLU A 272 -10.67 7.66 10.19
C GLU A 272 -9.57 8.05 11.19
N CYS A 273 -8.85 7.07 11.78
CA CYS A 273 -7.79 7.34 12.76
C CYS A 273 -6.65 8.16 12.16
N TYR A 274 -6.19 7.82 10.97
CA TYR A 274 -5.09 8.55 10.33
C TYR A 274 -5.52 9.93 9.81
N LYS A 275 -6.76 10.10 9.34
CA LYS A 275 -7.32 11.44 9.00
C LYS A 275 -7.42 12.33 10.24
N GLU A 276 -7.92 11.79 11.36
CA GLU A 276 -7.96 12.51 12.63
C GLU A 276 -6.55 12.90 13.12
N ALA A 277 -5.56 12.02 12.95
CA ALA A 277 -4.17 12.29 13.33
C ALA A 277 -3.55 13.42 12.52
N ILE A 278 -3.75 13.45 11.19
CA ILE A 278 -3.28 14.55 10.34
C ILE A 278 -3.95 15.88 10.74
N ARG A 279 -5.27 15.90 10.94
CA ARG A 279 -5.97 17.11 11.41
C ARG A 279 -5.43 17.59 12.75
N SER A 280 -5.24 16.68 13.71
CA SER A 280 -4.68 17.01 15.02
C SER A 280 -3.26 17.59 14.93
N TYR A 281 -2.43 17.11 14.00
CA TYR A 281 -1.12 17.69 13.74
C TYR A 281 -1.23 19.11 13.19
N LEU A 282 -2.11 19.35 12.23
CA LEU A 282 -2.31 20.68 11.63
C LEU A 282 -2.88 21.70 12.61
N ASP A 283 -3.69 21.23 13.57
CA ASP A 283 -4.33 22.04 14.61
C ASP A 283 -3.47 22.18 15.87
N ASP A 284 -2.22 21.69 15.87
CA ASP A 284 -1.32 21.64 17.04
C ASP A 284 -1.93 20.93 18.27
N THR A 285 -2.78 19.92 18.02
CA THR A 285 -3.48 19.15 19.07
C THR A 285 -3.15 17.67 19.07
N PHE A 286 -2.00 17.28 18.53
CA PHE A 286 -1.51 15.89 18.51
C PHE A 286 -0.94 15.52 19.88
N THR A 287 -1.77 14.89 20.74
CA THR A 287 -1.45 14.59 22.14
C THR A 287 -1.41 13.09 22.41
N ASP A 288 -0.75 12.70 23.52
CA ASP A 288 -0.66 11.29 23.93
C ASP A 288 -2.04 10.67 24.22
N GLU A 289 -3.00 11.44 24.74
CA GLU A 289 -4.37 10.97 24.98
C GLU A 289 -5.09 10.63 23.66
N LYS A 290 -4.90 11.46 22.65
CA LYS A 290 -5.47 11.16 21.32
C LYS A 290 -4.82 9.95 20.68
N ILE A 291 -3.49 9.84 20.80
CA ILE A 291 -2.73 8.68 20.31
C ILE A 291 -3.25 7.41 20.99
N ALA A 292 -3.39 7.39 22.31
CA ALA A 292 -3.90 6.24 23.05
C ALA A 292 -5.32 5.83 22.57
N ARG A 293 -6.21 6.81 22.32
CA ARG A 293 -7.55 6.55 21.81
C ARG A 293 -7.55 5.95 20.41
N TRP A 294 -6.70 6.46 19.49
CA TRP A 294 -6.56 5.87 18.16
C TRP A 294 -5.97 4.47 18.22
N ASP A 295 -4.95 4.27 19.06
CA ASP A 295 -4.32 2.97 19.24
C ASP A 295 -5.32 1.91 19.72
N GLU A 296 -6.21 2.24 20.65
CA GLU A 296 -7.27 1.36 21.12
C GLU A 296 -8.28 1.01 20.00
N ARG A 297 -8.70 2.01 19.19
CA ARG A 297 -9.59 1.78 18.04
C ARG A 297 -8.93 0.85 17.02
N LEU A 298 -7.65 1.05 16.71
CA LEU A 298 -6.89 0.23 15.77
C LEU A 298 -6.73 -1.21 16.29
N LYS A 299 -6.40 -1.41 17.56
CA LYS A 299 -6.32 -2.74 18.20
C LYS A 299 -7.64 -3.51 18.07
N ARG A 300 -8.76 -2.89 18.38
CA ARG A 300 -10.09 -3.52 18.26
C ARG A 300 -10.40 -3.97 16.82
N SER A 301 -9.97 -3.22 15.82
CA SER A 301 -10.15 -3.60 14.41
C SER A 301 -9.28 -4.80 13.99
N GLU A 302 -8.12 -4.96 14.63
CA GLU A 302 -7.21 -6.10 14.42
C GLU A 302 -7.72 -7.37 15.14
N GLU A 303 -8.18 -7.27 16.38
CA GLU A 303 -8.68 -8.40 17.19
C GLU A 303 -9.94 -9.06 16.59
N ARG A 304 -10.85 -8.29 16.02
CA ARG A 304 -12.03 -8.81 15.32
C ARG A 304 -11.69 -9.74 14.15
N ARG A 305 -10.49 -9.64 13.61
CA ARG A 305 -9.99 -10.53 12.58
C ARG A 305 -9.75 -11.94 13.11
N VAL A 306 -9.07 -12.08 14.27
CA VAL A 306 -8.73 -13.37 14.87
C VAL A 306 -10.02 -14.17 15.17
N GLY A 307 -11.07 -13.51 15.65
CA GLY A 307 -12.36 -14.16 15.93
C GLY A 307 -13.13 -14.62 14.69
N LYS A 308 -12.98 -13.95 13.53
CA LYS A 308 -13.64 -14.36 12.27
C LYS A 308 -12.89 -15.50 11.56
N GLU A 309 -11.56 -15.48 11.58
CA GLU A 309 -10.75 -16.55 10.97
C GLU A 309 -10.89 -17.88 11.73
N SER A 310 -11.06 -17.86 13.05
CA SER A 310 -11.33 -19.06 13.84
C SER A 310 -12.72 -19.64 13.54
N ARG A 311 -13.75 -18.81 13.36
CA ARG A 311 -15.11 -19.28 13.01
C ARG A 311 -15.19 -19.85 11.58
N SER A 312 -14.46 -19.30 10.61
CA SER A 312 -14.48 -19.82 9.22
C SER A 312 -13.75 -21.16 9.08
N ARG A 313 -12.80 -21.50 9.96
CA ARG A 313 -12.18 -22.82 10.01
C ARG A 313 -13.12 -23.89 10.58
N TRP A 314 -13.94 -23.55 11.58
CA TRP A 314 -14.89 -24.49 12.17
C TRP A 314 -16.04 -24.88 11.23
N SER A 315 -16.45 -24.01 10.33
CA SER A 315 -17.55 -24.28 9.38
C SER A 315 -17.15 -25.17 8.19
N ARG A 316 -15.87 -25.55 8.03
CA ARG A 316 -15.40 -26.44 6.95
C ARG A 316 -15.25 -27.91 7.38
N TYR A 317 -15.56 -28.23 8.63
CA TYR A 317 -15.47 -29.61 9.19
C TYR A 317 -16.79 -30.14 9.76
N HIS A 318 -17.92 -29.55 9.36
CA HIS A 318 -19.25 -30.11 9.64
C HIS A 318 -20.11 -30.13 8.39
#